data_6995704307f40317b7184eee1c312625
#
_entry.id   6995704307f40317b7184eee1c312625
#
_cell.length_a   1.000
_cell.length_b   1.000
_cell.length_c   1.000
_cell.angle_alpha   90.00
_cell.angle_beta   90.00
_cell.angle_gamma   90.00
#
_symmetry.space_group_name_H-M   'P 1'
#
loop_
_entity.id
_entity.type
_entity.pdbx_description
1 polymer ?
#
loop_
_entity_poly.entity_id
_entity_poly.type
_entity_poly.pdbx_seq_one_letter_code
_entity_poly.pdbx_strand_id
1 'polypeptide(L)'
;MTILVTGATGNIGRRVVDELIRLGGSDIGDIRALTTNPAKAALPGSVTAITGYLGKPDTLAAAFDGGDCVYLAPFPATIGATLELMVQAGVQYVVALSGGAHWADHADAIAASGLAHTQLGPGEFCENFAMWGPQIKAGVVRDISPEHVESPVSMDDIARVAAHLLTAPRAPHLGRMYELTGPVALSRADIARQIGAGIGTPVEVRPCGRAEAEDLLRPVMGDGARWYLDLFESDLEPQAANDNVAQLTGTPAESIAQWAARNRSLFV
;
A
#
# COMPACT_ATOMS: atom_id res chain seq x y z
N MET A 1 14.96 18.56 8.54
CA MET A 1 13.61 17.98 8.59
C MET A 1 13.74 16.53 9.04
N THR A 2 12.86 16.04 9.91
CA THR A 2 12.86 14.65 10.36
C THR A 2 11.62 13.96 9.82
N ILE A 3 11.79 12.84 9.13
CA ILE A 3 10.70 12.04 8.56
C ILE A 3 10.65 10.70 9.30
N LEU A 4 9.54 10.43 10.00
CA LEU A 4 9.28 9.14 10.61
C LEU A 4 8.43 8.27 9.69
N VAL A 5 8.90 7.06 9.38
CA VAL A 5 8.13 6.05 8.66
C VAL A 5 7.63 5.02 9.65
N THR A 6 6.31 4.95 9.86
CA THR A 6 5.70 3.88 10.64
C THR A 6 5.48 2.63 9.75
N GLY A 7 5.41 1.45 10.36
CA GLY A 7 5.33 0.22 9.57
C GLY A 7 6.51 0.00 8.63
N ALA A 8 7.69 0.54 8.97
CA ALA A 8 8.89 0.60 8.13
C ALA A 8 9.49 -0.75 7.75
N THR A 9 9.08 -1.83 8.35
CA THR A 9 9.44 -3.21 7.99
C THR A 9 8.32 -3.98 7.29
N GLY A 10 7.19 -3.32 7.07
CA GLY A 10 6.05 -3.85 6.31
C GLY A 10 6.20 -3.62 4.81
N ASN A 11 5.22 -4.12 4.06
CA ASN A 11 5.27 -4.14 2.59
C ASN A 11 5.41 -2.74 1.95
N ILE A 12 4.62 -1.77 2.37
CA ILE A 12 4.66 -0.41 1.81
C ILE A 12 5.68 0.45 2.57
N GLY A 13 5.68 0.42 3.91
CA GLY A 13 6.58 1.26 4.71
C GLY A 13 8.06 1.04 4.38
N ARG A 14 8.49 -0.20 4.09
CA ARG A 14 9.85 -0.48 3.65
C ARG A 14 10.17 0.21 2.31
N ARG A 15 9.25 0.13 1.36
CA ARG A 15 9.39 0.80 0.06
C ARG A 15 9.40 2.32 0.20
N VAL A 16 8.63 2.89 1.14
CA VAL A 16 8.70 4.34 1.45
C VAL A 16 10.09 4.72 1.96
N VAL A 17 10.69 3.93 2.84
CA VAL A 17 12.08 4.16 3.30
C VAL A 17 13.04 4.12 2.12
N ASP A 18 12.94 3.11 1.25
CA ASP A 18 13.83 2.94 0.10
C ASP A 18 13.66 4.12 -0.90
N GLU A 19 12.43 4.59 -1.13
CA GLU A 19 12.16 5.75 -1.99
C GLU A 19 12.69 7.06 -1.39
N LEU A 20 12.55 7.29 -0.09
CA LEU A 20 13.13 8.46 0.58
C LEU A 20 14.66 8.49 0.43
N ILE A 21 15.32 7.35 0.57
CA ILE A 21 16.78 7.24 0.33
C ILE A 21 17.11 7.55 -1.13
N ARG A 22 16.33 7.04 -2.08
CA ARG A 22 16.52 7.29 -3.52
C ARG A 22 16.35 8.77 -3.88
N LEU A 23 15.44 9.49 -3.20
CA LEU A 23 15.19 10.92 -3.43
C LEU A 23 16.28 11.84 -2.90
N GLY A 24 17.13 11.38 -2.02
CA GLY A 24 18.23 12.22 -1.53
C GLY A 24 18.79 11.83 -0.17
N GLY A 25 18.24 10.83 0.49
CA GLY A 25 18.74 10.37 1.79
C GLY A 25 18.94 11.53 2.79
N SER A 26 20.15 11.80 3.20
CA SER A 26 20.50 12.85 4.16
C SER A 26 20.16 14.28 3.69
N ASP A 27 20.05 14.51 2.38
CA ASP A 27 19.75 15.86 1.85
C ASP A 27 18.29 16.26 2.08
N ILE A 28 17.40 15.29 2.23
CA ILE A 28 15.99 15.54 2.58
C ILE A 28 15.74 15.56 4.10
N GLY A 29 16.74 15.21 4.92
CA GLY A 29 16.69 15.21 6.38
C GLY A 29 16.95 13.85 7.02
N ASP A 30 16.68 13.75 8.32
CA ASP A 30 16.83 12.52 9.09
C ASP A 30 15.65 11.58 8.83
N ILE A 31 15.93 10.37 8.36
CA ILE A 31 14.93 9.33 8.13
C ILE A 31 14.91 8.39 9.34
N ARG A 32 13.77 8.33 10.03
CA ARG A 32 13.53 7.43 11.15
C ARG A 32 12.54 6.34 10.75
N ALA A 33 12.78 5.13 11.19
CA ALA A 33 11.96 3.95 10.90
C ALA A 33 11.42 3.33 12.18
N LEU A 34 10.10 3.38 12.37
CA LEU A 34 9.45 2.71 13.50
C LEU A 34 9.39 1.20 13.28
N THR A 35 9.95 0.45 14.22
CA THR A 35 9.96 -1.02 14.18
C THR A 35 9.87 -1.61 15.59
N THR A 36 9.31 -2.80 15.70
CA THR A 36 9.29 -3.54 16.96
C THR A 36 10.65 -4.15 17.33
N ASN A 37 11.52 -4.33 16.34
CA ASN A 37 12.84 -4.95 16.57
C ASN A 37 13.91 -4.36 15.63
N PRO A 38 14.60 -3.28 16.06
CA PRO A 38 15.64 -2.62 15.27
C PRO A 38 16.75 -3.58 14.78
N ALA A 39 17.16 -4.53 15.61
CA ALA A 39 18.23 -5.46 15.25
C ALA A 39 17.88 -6.42 14.11
N LYS A 40 16.57 -6.71 13.92
CA LYS A 40 16.08 -7.57 12.84
C LYS A 40 15.52 -6.81 11.65
N ALA A 41 15.41 -5.48 11.73
CA ALA A 41 14.74 -4.67 10.72
C ALA A 41 15.51 -4.60 9.39
N ALA A 42 16.79 -4.95 9.37
CA ALA A 42 17.67 -4.92 8.20
C ALA A 42 17.56 -3.59 7.43
N LEU A 43 17.53 -2.47 8.15
CA LEU A 43 17.44 -1.13 7.58
C LEU A 43 18.81 -0.67 7.06
N PRO A 44 18.83 0.17 6.01
CA PRO A 44 20.06 0.82 5.55
C PRO A 44 20.70 1.66 6.66
N GLY A 45 22.02 1.75 6.67
CA GLY A 45 22.78 2.46 7.72
C GLY A 45 22.52 3.98 7.81
N SER A 46 21.90 4.56 6.78
CA SER A 46 21.45 5.97 6.74
C SER A 46 20.10 6.20 7.44
N VAL A 47 19.47 5.15 7.96
CA VAL A 47 18.14 5.21 8.59
C VAL A 47 18.25 4.92 10.07
N THR A 48 17.71 5.80 10.91
CA THR A 48 17.66 5.62 12.34
C THR A 48 16.48 4.75 12.75
N ALA A 49 16.75 3.56 13.28
CA ALA A 49 15.69 2.68 13.76
C ALA A 49 15.19 3.14 15.16
N ILE A 50 13.88 3.32 15.28
CA ILE A 50 13.21 3.67 16.54
C ILE A 50 12.33 2.49 16.96
N THR A 51 12.43 2.09 18.23
CA THR A 51 11.59 1.02 18.77
C THR A 51 10.19 1.52 19.09
N GLY A 52 9.16 0.82 18.59
CA GLY A 52 7.77 1.09 18.90
C GLY A 52 6.82 0.27 18.02
N TYR A 53 5.54 0.30 18.37
CA TYR A 53 4.50 -0.45 17.66
C TYR A 53 3.17 0.30 17.67
N LEU A 54 2.56 0.53 16.51
CA LEU A 54 1.28 1.24 16.41
C LEU A 54 0.17 0.61 17.27
N GLY A 55 0.17 -0.72 17.41
CA GLY A 55 -0.77 -1.44 18.28
C GLY A 55 -0.52 -1.27 19.79
N LYS A 56 0.54 -0.54 20.19
CA LYS A 56 0.88 -0.24 21.59
C LYS A 56 1.26 1.26 21.71
N PRO A 57 0.26 2.16 21.79
CA PRO A 57 0.49 3.60 21.79
C PRO A 57 1.50 4.08 22.85
N ASP A 58 1.56 3.45 24.01
CA ASP A 58 2.51 3.78 25.08
C ASP A 58 3.99 3.70 24.64
N THR A 59 4.27 3.02 23.50
CA THR A 59 5.62 2.88 22.94
C THR A 59 5.97 3.97 21.93
N LEU A 60 5.04 4.89 21.61
CA LEU A 60 5.16 5.78 20.45
C LEU A 60 5.68 7.19 20.78
N ALA A 61 5.56 7.64 22.03
CA ALA A 61 5.90 9.01 22.40
C ALA A 61 7.31 9.41 21.95
N ALA A 62 8.31 8.58 22.24
CA ALA A 62 9.70 8.84 21.83
C ALA A 62 9.91 8.78 20.30
N ALA A 63 9.06 8.07 19.58
CA ALA A 63 9.15 7.99 18.11
C ALA A 63 8.67 9.27 17.44
N PHE A 64 7.65 9.92 17.99
CA PHE A 64 7.11 11.18 17.44
C PHE A 64 7.89 12.42 17.91
N ASP A 65 8.68 12.32 18.98
CA ASP A 65 9.46 13.44 19.50
C ASP A 65 10.46 13.96 18.46
N GLY A 66 10.36 15.26 18.15
CA GLY A 66 11.16 15.93 17.13
C GLY A 66 10.89 15.44 15.69
N GLY A 67 9.78 14.75 15.44
CA GLY A 67 9.34 14.36 14.10
C GLY A 67 8.59 15.49 13.39
N ASP A 68 9.11 15.96 12.24
CA ASP A 68 8.42 16.99 11.45
C ASP A 68 7.31 16.37 10.57
N CYS A 69 7.61 15.24 9.93
CA CYS A 69 6.72 14.53 9.02
C CYS A 69 6.59 13.08 9.41
N VAL A 70 5.40 12.52 9.23
CA VAL A 70 5.12 11.12 9.50
C VAL A 70 4.46 10.45 8.29
N TYR A 71 5.04 9.35 7.79
CA TYR A 71 4.27 8.36 7.04
C TYR A 71 3.53 7.48 8.02
N LEU A 72 2.21 7.50 7.98
CA LEU A 72 1.35 6.73 8.86
C LEU A 72 0.80 5.48 8.14
N ALA A 73 1.33 4.32 8.52
CA ALA A 73 0.74 3.04 8.13
C ALA A 73 -0.60 2.82 8.84
N PRO A 74 -1.57 2.13 8.22
CA PRO A 74 -2.88 1.95 8.81
C PRO A 74 -2.84 1.02 10.02
N PHE A 75 -3.46 1.46 11.11
CA PHE A 75 -3.71 0.64 12.28
C PHE A 75 -5.00 1.12 12.98
N PRO A 76 -6.19 0.72 12.46
CA PRO A 76 -7.48 1.27 12.91
C PRO A 76 -7.73 1.14 14.42
N ALA A 77 -7.32 0.02 15.02
CA ALA A 77 -7.61 -0.27 16.43
C ALA A 77 -7.05 0.76 17.43
N THR A 78 -5.99 1.50 17.06
CA THR A 78 -5.34 2.48 17.95
C THR A 78 -5.17 3.83 17.30
N ILE A 79 -5.87 4.10 16.20
CA ILE A 79 -5.68 5.33 15.42
C ILE A 79 -5.90 6.58 16.28
N GLY A 80 -6.95 6.66 17.08
CA GLY A 80 -7.24 7.81 17.93
C GLY A 80 -6.08 8.14 18.88
N ALA A 81 -5.62 7.15 19.66
CA ALA A 81 -4.49 7.34 20.58
C ALA A 81 -3.18 7.70 19.84
N THR A 82 -2.96 7.14 18.64
CA THR A 82 -1.80 7.48 17.82
C THR A 82 -1.82 8.92 17.36
N LEU A 83 -2.97 9.41 16.90
CA LEU A 83 -3.15 10.80 16.45
C LEU A 83 -3.00 11.80 17.62
N GLU A 84 -3.56 11.49 18.79
CA GLU A 84 -3.37 12.29 20.00
C GLU A 84 -1.89 12.47 20.38
N LEU A 85 -1.12 11.38 20.33
CA LEU A 85 0.33 11.43 20.59
C LEU A 85 1.08 12.27 19.54
N MET A 86 0.70 12.19 18.27
CA MET A 86 1.27 13.03 17.20
C MET A 86 0.98 14.52 17.44
N VAL A 87 -0.24 14.87 17.84
CA VAL A 87 -0.61 16.25 18.20
C VAL A 87 0.21 16.74 19.39
N GLN A 88 0.32 15.94 20.45
CA GLN A 88 1.11 16.27 21.64
C GLN A 88 2.60 16.44 21.33
N ALA A 89 3.14 15.64 20.43
CA ALA A 89 4.53 15.73 19.99
C ALA A 89 4.79 16.88 18.99
N GLY A 90 3.75 17.55 18.52
CA GLY A 90 3.87 18.68 17.59
C GLY A 90 4.24 18.26 16.16
N VAL A 91 3.84 17.06 15.73
CA VAL A 91 4.02 16.60 14.33
C VAL A 91 3.39 17.61 13.37
N GLN A 92 4.16 18.05 12.38
CA GLN A 92 3.79 19.13 11.47
C GLN A 92 2.99 18.65 10.26
N TYR A 93 3.18 17.41 9.82
CA TYR A 93 2.52 16.87 8.64
C TYR A 93 2.46 15.34 8.63
N VAL A 94 1.33 14.82 8.21
CA VAL A 94 1.09 13.37 8.11
C VAL A 94 0.71 12.99 6.68
N VAL A 95 1.44 12.05 6.09
CA VAL A 95 1.02 11.33 4.89
C VAL A 95 0.52 9.96 5.34
N ALA A 96 -0.78 9.76 5.30
CA ALA A 96 -1.40 8.54 5.82
C ALA A 96 -1.83 7.61 4.70
N LEU A 97 -1.48 6.33 4.82
CA LEU A 97 -2.11 5.29 4.03
C LEU A 97 -3.48 4.99 4.65
N SER A 98 -4.52 5.36 3.96
CA SER A 98 -5.91 5.15 4.35
C SER A 98 -6.75 5.06 3.09
N GLY A 99 -8.00 4.77 3.22
CA GLY A 99 -8.91 4.74 2.09
C GLY A 99 -9.44 3.35 1.77
N GLY A 100 -10.29 3.32 0.74
CA GLY A 100 -11.21 2.24 0.52
C GLY A 100 -12.32 2.23 1.58
N ALA A 101 -13.47 1.62 1.24
CA ALA A 101 -14.63 1.59 2.12
C ALA A 101 -14.39 0.86 3.44
N HIS A 102 -13.42 -0.07 3.47
CA HIS A 102 -13.10 -0.82 4.69
C HIS A 102 -12.34 -0.01 5.75
N TRP A 103 -11.84 1.19 5.39
CA TRP A 103 -11.04 2.05 6.27
C TRP A 103 -11.60 3.46 6.39
N ALA A 104 -12.90 3.64 6.15
CA ALA A 104 -13.55 4.93 6.25
C ALA A 104 -13.37 5.55 7.65
N ASP A 105 -13.63 4.80 8.73
CA ASP A 105 -13.45 5.28 10.10
C ASP A 105 -12.00 5.72 10.38
N HIS A 106 -11.02 5.03 9.80
CA HIS A 106 -9.61 5.41 9.93
C HIS A 106 -9.32 6.73 9.20
N ALA A 107 -9.85 6.90 8.00
CA ALA A 107 -9.70 8.13 7.22
C ALA A 107 -10.39 9.32 7.90
N ASP A 108 -11.58 9.12 8.45
CA ASP A 108 -12.35 10.12 9.18
C ASP A 108 -11.65 10.57 10.46
N ALA A 109 -11.06 9.63 11.21
CA ALA A 109 -10.28 9.94 12.40
C ALA A 109 -9.07 10.83 12.07
N ILE A 110 -8.37 10.56 10.97
CA ILE A 110 -7.25 11.38 10.50
C ILE A 110 -7.74 12.79 10.11
N ALA A 111 -8.83 12.89 9.36
CA ALA A 111 -9.39 14.16 8.94
C ALA A 111 -9.87 15.01 10.12
N ALA A 112 -10.40 14.39 11.18
CA ALA A 112 -10.87 15.06 12.40
C ALA A 112 -9.76 15.41 13.39
N SER A 113 -8.53 14.90 13.21
CA SER A 113 -7.43 15.06 14.19
C SER A 113 -6.90 16.48 14.38
N GLY A 114 -7.16 17.37 13.42
CA GLY A 114 -6.56 18.71 13.37
C GLY A 114 -5.12 18.75 12.86
N LEU A 115 -4.48 17.61 12.61
CA LEU A 115 -3.16 17.55 12.01
C LEU A 115 -3.19 17.98 10.54
N ALA A 116 -2.19 18.71 10.09
CA ALA A 116 -1.97 18.89 8.65
C ALA A 116 -1.67 17.54 8.02
N HIS A 117 -2.48 17.10 7.05
CA HIS A 117 -2.38 15.76 6.52
C HIS A 117 -2.69 15.69 5.03
N THR A 118 -2.24 14.60 4.41
CA THR A 118 -2.68 14.09 3.11
C THR A 118 -2.92 12.60 3.24
N GLN A 119 -3.98 12.10 2.64
CA GLN A 119 -4.34 10.70 2.70
C GLN A 119 -4.15 10.04 1.33
N LEU A 120 -3.71 8.79 1.34
CA LEU A 120 -3.58 7.94 0.16
C LEU A 120 -4.61 6.81 0.25
N GLY A 121 -5.49 6.74 -0.73
CA GLY A 121 -6.54 5.74 -0.87
C GLY A 121 -6.25 4.82 -2.05
N PRO A 122 -5.34 3.86 -1.93
CA PRO A 122 -5.10 2.91 -3.01
C PRO A 122 -6.29 1.97 -3.19
N GLY A 123 -6.53 1.58 -4.44
CA GLY A 123 -7.42 0.49 -4.80
C GLY A 123 -6.77 -0.88 -4.61
N GLU A 124 -7.11 -1.81 -5.51
CA GLU A 124 -6.53 -3.16 -5.53
C GLU A 124 -5.02 -3.11 -5.74
N PHE A 125 -4.27 -3.97 -5.06
CA PHE A 125 -2.82 -4.03 -5.20
C PHE A 125 -2.39 -5.06 -6.24
N CYS A 126 -1.42 -4.70 -7.10
CA CYS A 126 -0.78 -5.66 -8.00
C CYS A 126 -0.26 -6.89 -7.24
N GLU A 127 0.27 -6.70 -6.04
CA GLU A 127 0.83 -7.74 -5.18
C GLU A 127 -0.19 -8.78 -4.73
N ASN A 128 -1.47 -8.44 -4.69
CA ASN A 128 -2.52 -9.40 -4.35
C ASN A 128 -2.63 -10.51 -5.41
N PHE A 129 -2.33 -10.22 -6.67
CA PHE A 129 -2.35 -11.22 -7.74
C PHE A 129 -1.23 -12.26 -7.65
N ALA A 130 -0.26 -12.10 -6.74
CA ALA A 130 0.69 -13.17 -6.40
C ALA A 130 -0.01 -14.46 -5.90
N MET A 131 -1.24 -14.33 -5.37
CA MET A 131 -2.08 -15.47 -4.97
C MET A 131 -2.40 -16.43 -6.13
N TRP A 132 -2.39 -15.93 -7.37
CA TRP A 132 -2.57 -16.77 -8.57
C TRP A 132 -1.30 -17.51 -9.00
N GLY A 133 -0.17 -17.31 -8.32
CA GLY A 133 1.10 -17.93 -8.68
C GLY A 133 1.02 -19.43 -8.93
N PRO A 134 0.46 -20.26 -8.02
CA PRO A 134 0.31 -21.69 -8.23
C PRO A 134 -0.58 -22.04 -9.45
N GLN A 135 -1.64 -21.28 -9.69
CA GLN A 135 -2.55 -21.48 -10.81
C GLN A 135 -1.90 -21.09 -12.15
N ILE A 136 -1.16 -19.98 -12.18
CA ILE A 136 -0.42 -19.53 -13.37
C ILE A 136 0.67 -20.55 -13.77
N LYS A 137 1.38 -21.12 -12.78
CA LYS A 137 2.31 -22.24 -13.04
C LYS A 137 1.64 -23.45 -13.67
N ALA A 138 0.36 -23.70 -13.33
CA ALA A 138 -0.45 -24.75 -13.96
C ALA A 138 -1.07 -24.34 -15.30
N GLY A 139 -0.89 -23.08 -15.75
CA GLY A 139 -1.33 -22.55 -17.03
C GLY A 139 -2.78 -22.05 -17.07
N VAL A 140 -3.54 -22.13 -15.95
CA VAL A 140 -4.94 -21.69 -15.90
C VAL A 140 -5.27 -21.05 -14.58
N VAL A 141 -5.87 -19.86 -14.62
CA VAL A 141 -6.47 -19.18 -13.46
C VAL A 141 -7.97 -19.46 -13.44
N ARG A 142 -8.48 -19.92 -12.32
CA ARG A 142 -9.91 -20.11 -12.05
C ARG A 142 -10.37 -19.04 -11.08
N ASP A 143 -11.35 -18.27 -11.50
CA ASP A 143 -11.82 -17.09 -10.76
C ASP A 143 -13.35 -17.06 -10.70
N ILE A 144 -13.91 -16.56 -9.57
CA ILE A 144 -15.36 -16.48 -9.38
C ILE A 144 -16.00 -15.34 -10.17
N SER A 145 -15.23 -14.29 -10.47
CA SER A 145 -15.69 -13.07 -11.13
C SER A 145 -14.71 -12.58 -12.20
N PRO A 146 -14.50 -13.34 -13.28
CA PRO A 146 -13.53 -12.98 -14.33
C PRO A 146 -13.80 -11.62 -14.98
N GLU A 147 -15.05 -11.17 -14.99
CA GLU A 147 -15.49 -9.92 -15.59
C GLU A 147 -15.46 -8.73 -14.60
N HIS A 148 -15.20 -8.96 -13.32
CA HIS A 148 -15.05 -7.89 -12.33
C HIS A 148 -13.87 -6.99 -12.72
N VAL A 149 -14.11 -5.66 -12.71
CA VAL A 149 -13.13 -4.67 -13.20
C VAL A 149 -12.39 -4.05 -12.03
N GLU A 150 -11.08 -3.98 -12.12
CA GLU A 150 -10.19 -3.40 -11.12
C GLU A 150 -9.12 -2.55 -11.81
N SER A 151 -8.50 -1.64 -11.05
CA SER A 151 -7.42 -0.78 -11.53
C SER A 151 -6.17 -0.95 -10.65
N PRO A 152 -5.49 -2.13 -10.71
CA PRO A 152 -4.47 -2.50 -9.71
C PRO A 152 -3.26 -1.55 -9.74
N VAL A 153 -2.88 -1.06 -8.55
CA VAL A 153 -1.70 -0.21 -8.32
C VAL A 153 -0.60 -0.99 -7.62
N SER A 154 0.67 -0.76 -7.99
CA SER A 154 1.79 -1.41 -7.30
C SER A 154 2.10 -0.74 -5.95
N MET A 155 2.55 -1.53 -4.98
CA MET A 155 3.03 -0.97 -3.69
C MET A 155 4.23 -0.04 -3.87
N ASP A 156 5.01 -0.20 -4.93
CA ASP A 156 6.11 0.69 -5.25
C ASP A 156 5.60 2.06 -5.72
N ASP A 157 4.51 2.12 -6.48
CA ASP A 157 3.87 3.39 -6.86
C ASP A 157 3.28 4.11 -5.65
N ILE A 158 2.62 3.39 -4.75
CA ILE A 158 2.09 3.95 -3.50
C ILE A 158 3.23 4.55 -2.66
N ALA A 159 4.32 3.83 -2.52
CA ALA A 159 5.49 4.29 -1.77
C ALA A 159 6.15 5.51 -2.43
N ARG A 160 6.25 5.53 -3.76
CA ARG A 160 6.77 6.67 -4.53
C ARG A 160 5.93 7.93 -4.31
N VAL A 161 4.60 7.81 -4.35
CA VAL A 161 3.69 8.91 -4.04
C VAL A 161 3.85 9.37 -2.60
N ALA A 162 3.90 8.45 -1.64
CA ALA A 162 4.08 8.77 -0.23
C ALA A 162 5.39 9.53 0.02
N ALA A 163 6.51 9.05 -0.53
CA ALA A 163 7.81 9.69 -0.40
C ALA A 163 7.85 11.07 -1.05
N HIS A 164 7.22 11.23 -2.23
CA HIS A 164 7.08 12.53 -2.88
C HIS A 164 6.33 13.52 -1.98
N LEU A 165 5.17 13.15 -1.45
CA LEU A 165 4.35 14.03 -0.60
C LEU A 165 5.04 14.40 0.72
N LEU A 166 5.86 13.51 1.27
CA LEU A 166 6.65 13.79 2.48
C LEU A 166 7.76 14.83 2.24
N THR A 167 8.23 14.97 1.00
CA THR A 167 9.37 15.82 0.63
C THR A 167 9.00 17.06 -0.18
N ALA A 168 7.83 17.07 -0.81
CA ALA A 168 7.32 18.17 -1.63
C ALA A 168 6.71 19.31 -0.79
N PRO A 169 6.45 20.50 -1.40
CA PRO A 169 5.67 21.56 -0.75
C PRO A 169 4.28 21.06 -0.36
N ARG A 170 3.92 21.18 0.91
CA ARG A 170 2.69 20.60 1.50
C ARG A 170 1.41 21.32 1.09
N ALA A 171 1.47 22.63 0.87
CA ALA A 171 0.29 23.49 0.70
C ALA A 171 -0.73 22.99 -0.35
N PRO A 172 -0.33 22.48 -1.54
CA PRO A 172 -1.29 21.99 -2.54
C PRO A 172 -2.01 20.72 -2.12
N HIS A 173 -1.50 19.99 -1.12
CA HIS A 173 -1.92 18.62 -0.76
C HIS A 173 -2.67 18.53 0.56
N LEU A 174 -2.73 19.63 1.33
CA LEU A 174 -3.34 19.66 2.66
C LEU A 174 -4.81 19.28 2.62
N GLY A 175 -5.22 18.35 3.49
CA GLY A 175 -6.59 17.88 3.63
C GLY A 175 -7.10 17.05 2.44
N ARG A 176 -6.24 16.68 1.49
CA ARG A 176 -6.65 15.90 0.32
C ARG A 176 -6.55 14.39 0.59
N MET A 177 -7.48 13.67 -0.03
CA MET A 177 -7.40 12.23 -0.26
C MET A 177 -7.06 12.02 -1.74
N TYR A 178 -5.99 11.28 -2.02
CA TYR A 178 -5.64 10.85 -3.37
C TYR A 178 -5.95 9.37 -3.55
N GLU A 179 -6.92 9.07 -4.37
CA GLU A 179 -7.13 7.71 -4.85
C GLU A 179 -5.96 7.31 -5.75
N LEU A 180 -5.35 6.16 -5.47
CA LEU A 180 -4.22 5.66 -6.24
C LEU A 180 -4.63 4.38 -6.96
N THR A 181 -4.49 4.42 -8.28
CA THR A 181 -4.80 3.29 -9.15
C THR A 181 -3.67 3.02 -10.13
N GLY A 182 -3.67 1.84 -10.72
CA GLY A 182 -2.91 1.56 -11.92
C GLY A 182 -3.41 2.39 -13.12
N PRO A 183 -2.71 2.32 -14.26
CA PRO A 183 -2.93 3.21 -15.39
C PRO A 183 -4.22 2.91 -16.17
N VAL A 184 -4.83 1.74 -15.96
CA VAL A 184 -5.97 1.27 -16.75
C VAL A 184 -6.86 0.33 -15.93
N ALA A 185 -8.18 0.46 -16.12
CA ALA A 185 -9.15 -0.47 -15.58
C ALA A 185 -9.18 -1.75 -16.43
N LEU A 186 -9.10 -2.90 -15.79
CA LEU A 186 -8.98 -4.22 -16.41
C LEU A 186 -9.96 -5.19 -15.77
N SER A 187 -10.59 -6.05 -16.56
CA SER A 187 -11.27 -7.21 -15.98
C SER A 187 -10.25 -8.16 -15.34
N ARG A 188 -10.65 -8.94 -14.35
CA ARG A 188 -9.76 -9.94 -13.73
C ARG A 188 -9.22 -10.95 -14.75
N ALA A 189 -10.02 -11.26 -15.78
CA ALA A 189 -9.55 -12.03 -16.92
C ALA A 189 -8.43 -11.31 -17.69
N ASP A 190 -8.55 -9.99 -17.91
CA ASP A 190 -7.49 -9.21 -18.57
C ASP A 190 -6.25 -9.06 -17.70
N ILE A 191 -6.42 -8.90 -16.38
CA ILE A 191 -5.30 -8.88 -15.43
C ILE A 191 -4.47 -10.17 -15.56
N ALA A 192 -5.12 -11.35 -15.55
CA ALA A 192 -4.41 -12.62 -15.69
C ALA A 192 -3.69 -12.74 -17.05
N ARG A 193 -4.32 -12.28 -18.14
CA ARG A 193 -3.68 -12.22 -19.47
C ARG A 193 -2.49 -11.26 -19.49
N GLN A 194 -2.60 -10.10 -18.84
CA GLN A 194 -1.53 -9.11 -18.75
C GLN A 194 -0.35 -9.64 -17.90
N ILE A 195 -0.63 -10.36 -16.81
CA ILE A 195 0.41 -11.07 -16.05
C ILE A 195 1.12 -12.07 -16.96
N GLY A 196 0.33 -12.88 -17.71
CA GLY A 196 0.86 -13.83 -18.70
C GLY A 196 1.76 -13.16 -19.74
N ALA A 197 1.36 -12.02 -20.28
CA ALA A 197 2.15 -11.21 -21.21
C ALA A 197 3.47 -10.73 -20.57
N GLY A 198 3.42 -10.24 -19.34
CA GLY A 198 4.59 -9.79 -18.59
C GLY A 198 5.61 -10.89 -18.33
N ILE A 199 5.17 -12.09 -18.02
CA ILE A 199 6.05 -13.25 -17.77
C ILE A 199 6.42 -14.03 -19.04
N GLY A 200 5.83 -13.68 -20.18
CA GLY A 200 6.08 -14.37 -21.45
C GLY A 200 5.44 -15.76 -21.57
N THR A 201 4.35 -16.01 -20.82
CA THR A 201 3.63 -17.28 -20.80
C THR A 201 2.12 -17.02 -20.86
N PRO A 202 1.39 -17.47 -21.88
CA PRO A 202 -0.06 -17.30 -21.94
C PRO A 202 -0.76 -17.92 -20.73
N VAL A 203 -1.73 -17.19 -20.17
CA VAL A 203 -2.54 -17.66 -19.04
C VAL A 203 -3.98 -17.76 -19.51
N GLU A 204 -4.56 -18.94 -19.38
CA GLU A 204 -5.99 -19.17 -19.62
C GLU A 204 -6.78 -18.76 -18.36
N VAL A 205 -7.96 -18.17 -18.56
CA VAL A 205 -8.87 -17.84 -17.46
C VAL A 205 -10.18 -18.59 -17.63
N ARG A 206 -10.63 -19.25 -16.57
CA ARG A 206 -11.90 -19.98 -16.54
C ARG A 206 -12.73 -19.55 -15.33
N PRO A 207 -14.01 -19.31 -15.51
CA PRO A 207 -14.90 -19.11 -14.36
C PRO A 207 -14.97 -20.38 -13.50
N CYS A 208 -15.13 -20.18 -12.19
CA CYS A 208 -15.36 -21.28 -11.25
C CYS A 208 -16.38 -20.89 -10.18
N GLY A 209 -16.88 -21.91 -9.47
CA GLY A 209 -17.75 -21.67 -8.33
C GLY A 209 -16.97 -21.26 -7.07
N ARG A 210 -17.67 -20.62 -6.11
CA ARG A 210 -17.08 -20.11 -4.85
C ARG A 210 -16.31 -21.19 -4.08
N ALA A 211 -16.87 -22.41 -3.95
CA ALA A 211 -16.21 -23.50 -3.22
C ALA A 211 -14.85 -23.87 -3.86
N GLU A 212 -14.80 -23.97 -5.19
CA GLU A 212 -13.57 -24.24 -5.92
C GLU A 212 -12.55 -23.10 -5.75
N ALA A 213 -12.99 -21.84 -5.84
CA ALA A 213 -12.13 -20.68 -5.63
C ALA A 213 -11.54 -20.66 -4.20
N GLU A 214 -12.36 -20.96 -3.18
CA GLU A 214 -11.89 -21.04 -1.79
C GLU A 214 -10.83 -22.12 -1.60
N ASP A 215 -11.04 -23.31 -2.19
CA ASP A 215 -10.06 -24.41 -2.11
C ASP A 215 -8.73 -24.06 -2.81
N LEU A 216 -8.78 -23.33 -3.92
CA LEU A 216 -7.58 -22.88 -4.66
C LEU A 216 -6.81 -21.77 -3.94
N LEU A 217 -7.50 -20.87 -3.23
CA LEU A 217 -6.90 -19.75 -2.53
C LEU A 217 -6.42 -20.11 -1.11
N ARG A 218 -7.05 -21.09 -0.46
CA ARG A 218 -6.73 -21.48 0.92
C ARG A 218 -5.26 -21.82 1.16
N PRO A 219 -4.52 -22.53 0.28
CA PRO A 219 -3.10 -22.79 0.47
C PRO A 219 -2.23 -21.54 0.54
N VAL A 220 -2.66 -20.42 -0.07
CA VAL A 220 -1.91 -19.16 -0.14
C VAL A 220 -2.39 -18.17 0.91
N MET A 221 -3.70 -18.10 1.16
CA MET A 221 -4.34 -17.09 2.00
C MET A 221 -4.83 -17.62 3.36
N GLY A 222 -4.83 -18.93 3.58
CA GLY A 222 -5.42 -19.52 4.78
C GLY A 222 -6.91 -19.14 4.92
N ASP A 223 -7.32 -18.78 6.14
CA ASP A 223 -8.69 -18.36 6.44
C ASP A 223 -9.09 -17.03 5.74
N GLY A 224 -8.12 -16.24 5.32
CA GLY A 224 -8.33 -15.01 4.56
C GLY A 224 -8.98 -15.23 3.19
N ALA A 225 -8.89 -16.45 2.63
CA ALA A 225 -9.50 -16.76 1.33
C ALA A 225 -11.01 -16.50 1.32
N ARG A 226 -11.72 -16.87 2.41
CA ARG A 226 -13.16 -16.66 2.52
C ARG A 226 -13.52 -15.17 2.55
N TRP A 227 -12.85 -14.41 3.40
CA TRP A 227 -13.02 -12.95 3.47
C TRP A 227 -12.75 -12.28 2.12
N TYR A 228 -11.67 -12.69 1.43
CA TYR A 228 -11.34 -12.15 0.11
C TYR A 228 -12.46 -12.41 -0.91
N LEU A 229 -13.04 -13.61 -0.91
CA LEU A 229 -14.15 -13.94 -1.82
C LEU A 229 -15.44 -13.16 -1.47
N ASP A 230 -15.66 -12.81 -0.20
CA ASP A 230 -16.81 -12.01 0.22
C ASP A 230 -16.78 -10.59 -0.38
N LEU A 231 -15.59 -10.06 -0.75
CA LEU A 231 -15.46 -8.75 -1.39
C LEU A 231 -16.18 -8.69 -2.74
N PHE A 232 -16.22 -9.80 -3.48
CA PHE A 232 -16.91 -9.87 -4.78
C PHE A 232 -18.43 -10.00 -4.68
N GLU A 233 -18.93 -10.25 -3.47
CA GLU A 233 -20.35 -10.28 -3.17
C GLU A 233 -20.82 -8.96 -2.53
N SER A 234 -19.91 -8.01 -2.32
CA SER A 234 -20.22 -6.69 -1.77
C SER A 234 -20.63 -5.72 -2.88
N ASP A 235 -21.47 -4.72 -2.52
CA ASP A 235 -21.89 -3.64 -3.42
C ASP A 235 -20.81 -2.54 -3.59
N LEU A 236 -19.56 -2.84 -3.27
CA LEU A 236 -18.47 -1.87 -3.40
C LEU A 236 -18.05 -1.71 -4.86
N GLU A 237 -18.24 -0.52 -5.37
CA GLU A 237 -17.76 -0.18 -6.70
C GLU A 237 -16.23 -0.06 -6.71
N PRO A 238 -15.55 -0.69 -7.70
CA PRO A 238 -14.11 -0.54 -7.85
C PRO A 238 -13.74 0.91 -8.18
N GLN A 239 -12.57 1.34 -7.74
CA GLN A 239 -12.06 2.65 -8.14
C GLN A 239 -11.81 2.69 -9.64
N ALA A 240 -12.33 3.74 -10.31
CA ALA A 240 -12.01 3.99 -11.70
C ALA A 240 -10.53 4.33 -11.86
N ALA A 241 -9.92 3.88 -12.96
CA ALA A 241 -8.54 4.23 -13.25
C ALA A 241 -8.34 5.73 -13.32
N ASN A 242 -7.23 6.22 -12.74
CA ASN A 242 -6.85 7.63 -12.74
C ASN A 242 -5.34 7.78 -12.97
N ASP A 243 -4.89 9.02 -13.12
CA ASP A 243 -3.49 9.36 -13.37
C ASP A 243 -2.82 10.08 -12.19
N ASN A 244 -3.36 9.98 -10.98
CA ASN A 244 -2.84 10.64 -9.79
C ASN A 244 -1.38 10.26 -9.49
N VAL A 245 -0.98 9.01 -9.71
CA VAL A 245 0.43 8.59 -9.56
C VAL A 245 1.33 9.41 -10.48
N ALA A 246 0.97 9.52 -11.75
CA ALA A 246 1.72 10.30 -12.74
C ALA A 246 1.73 11.80 -12.43
N GLN A 247 0.58 12.36 -12.07
CA GLN A 247 0.45 13.78 -11.74
C GLN A 247 1.29 14.17 -10.52
N LEU A 248 1.32 13.33 -9.49
CA LEU A 248 2.06 13.61 -8.26
C LEU A 248 3.55 13.37 -8.41
N THR A 249 3.97 12.35 -9.16
CA THR A 249 5.39 11.90 -9.18
C THR A 249 6.12 12.23 -10.48
N GLY A 250 5.41 12.70 -11.51
CA GLY A 250 5.97 12.89 -12.85
C GLY A 250 6.27 11.60 -13.60
N THR A 251 5.92 10.44 -13.03
CA THR A 251 6.18 9.12 -13.64
C THR A 251 4.88 8.33 -13.68
N PRO A 252 4.48 7.73 -14.81
CA PRO A 252 3.29 6.91 -14.92
C PRO A 252 3.26 5.76 -13.89
N ALA A 253 2.06 5.36 -13.48
CA ALA A 253 1.89 4.16 -12.69
C ALA A 253 2.37 2.92 -13.46
N GLU A 254 2.94 1.96 -12.75
CA GLU A 254 3.35 0.67 -13.31
C GLU A 254 2.13 -0.13 -13.76
N SER A 255 2.16 -0.66 -14.98
CA SER A 255 1.12 -1.59 -15.42
C SER A 255 1.29 -2.96 -14.76
N ILE A 256 0.18 -3.73 -14.64
CA ILE A 256 0.23 -5.09 -14.09
C ILE A 256 1.18 -6.01 -14.89
N ALA A 257 1.33 -5.80 -16.20
CA ALA A 257 2.28 -6.55 -17.02
C ALA A 257 3.73 -6.21 -16.67
N GLN A 258 4.06 -4.93 -16.45
CA GLN A 258 5.40 -4.51 -16.01
C GLN A 258 5.72 -5.02 -14.61
N TRP A 259 4.75 -4.94 -13.69
CA TRP A 259 4.88 -5.49 -12.36
C TRP A 259 5.13 -7.00 -12.40
N ALA A 260 4.37 -7.76 -13.20
CA ALA A 260 4.54 -9.20 -13.35
C ALA A 260 5.89 -9.59 -13.95
N ALA A 261 6.37 -8.83 -14.95
CA ALA A 261 7.69 -9.04 -15.55
C ALA A 261 8.82 -8.89 -14.51
N ARG A 262 8.73 -7.87 -13.64
CA ARG A 262 9.68 -7.61 -12.56
C ARG A 262 9.60 -8.66 -11.44
N ASN A 263 8.42 -9.20 -11.21
CA ASN A 263 8.12 -10.21 -10.18
C ASN A 263 7.94 -11.64 -10.77
N ARG A 264 8.58 -11.91 -11.90
CA ARG A 264 8.41 -13.17 -12.67
C ARG A 264 8.56 -14.43 -11.81
N SER A 265 9.46 -14.43 -10.83
CA SER A 265 9.71 -15.57 -9.94
C SER A 265 8.50 -16.02 -9.12
N LEU A 266 7.48 -15.17 -8.96
CA LEU A 266 6.23 -15.55 -8.30
C LEU A 266 5.41 -16.54 -9.14
N PHE A 267 5.61 -16.53 -10.47
CA PHE A 267 4.74 -17.17 -11.46
C PHE A 267 5.42 -18.29 -12.28
N VAL A 268 6.72 -18.44 -12.17
CA VAL A 268 7.49 -19.43 -12.94
C VAL A 268 8.45 -20.20 -12.05
#